data_74da3b947b917edd44c365c4dbe48a33
#
_entry.id   74da3b947b917edd44c365c4dbe48a33
#
_cell.length_a   1.000
_cell.length_b   1.000
_cell.length_c   1.000
_cell.angle_alpha   90.00
_cell.angle_beta   90.00
_cell.angle_gamma   90.00
#
_symmetry.space_group_name_H-M   'P 1'
#
loop_
_entity.id
_entity.type
_entity.pdbx_description
1 polymer ?
#
loop_
_entity_poly.entity_id
_entity_poly.type
_entity_poly.pdbx_seq_one_letter_code
_entity_poly.pdbx_strand_id
1 'polypeptide(L)'
;KIIREMPKNMNEKEAVQYFLNWIKDNMEYDYSVYESSIEPYYDKLYENEVYADVSNKGCILDKRGICGGISIILSELCNRVGITAYPVFGTIKSDGTLIPHGWVAMRVDDSTYYIDPTYVCQTGEMDNLKMKNEMERIGDRQYQLEDSFEY
;
A
#
# COMPACT_ATOMS: atom_id res chain seq x y z
N LYS A 1 -8.28 -6.89 -15.70
CA LYS A 1 -9.35 -5.90 -15.90
C LYS A 1 -8.79 -4.48 -15.68
N ILE A 2 -8.26 -4.12 -14.50
CA ILE A 2 -7.80 -2.77 -14.15
C ILE A 2 -6.87 -2.18 -15.23
N ILE A 3 -5.79 -2.89 -15.58
CA ILE A 3 -4.83 -2.44 -16.60
C ILE A 3 -5.44 -2.36 -18.00
N ARG A 4 -6.37 -3.25 -18.34
CA ARG A 4 -7.04 -3.21 -19.66
C ARG A 4 -7.96 -2.01 -19.84
N GLU A 5 -8.49 -1.48 -18.75
CA GLU A 5 -9.36 -0.30 -18.73
C GLU A 5 -8.58 1.00 -18.56
N MET A 6 -7.27 0.90 -18.34
CA MET A 6 -6.39 2.05 -18.18
C MET A 6 -6.31 2.85 -19.49
N PRO A 7 -6.44 4.17 -19.46
CA PRO A 7 -6.24 5.01 -20.65
C PRO A 7 -4.87 4.78 -21.28
N LYS A 8 -4.83 4.84 -22.60
CA LYS A 8 -3.55 4.72 -23.33
C LYS A 8 -2.75 6.01 -23.20
N ASN A 9 -1.43 5.87 -23.28
CA ASN A 9 -0.48 7.00 -23.27
C ASN A 9 -0.37 7.75 -21.95
N MET A 10 -0.67 7.13 -20.81
CA MET A 10 -0.36 7.68 -19.51
C MET A 10 1.15 7.67 -19.27
N ASN A 11 1.68 8.76 -18.72
CA ASN A 11 3.02 8.77 -18.15
C ASN A 11 3.03 7.99 -16.81
N GLU A 12 4.23 7.76 -16.25
CA GLU A 12 4.36 6.94 -15.03
C GLU A 12 3.59 7.52 -13.83
N LYS A 13 3.64 8.84 -13.63
CA LYS A 13 2.89 9.51 -12.55
C LYS A 13 1.38 9.38 -12.71
N GLU A 14 0.89 9.54 -13.94
CA GLU A 14 -0.54 9.38 -14.26
C GLU A 14 -0.98 7.92 -14.04
N ALA A 15 -0.14 6.94 -14.38
CA ALA A 15 -0.43 5.54 -14.13
C ALA A 15 -0.52 5.22 -12.63
N VAL A 16 0.41 5.70 -11.82
CA VAL A 16 0.36 5.57 -10.37
C VAL A 16 -0.91 6.21 -9.80
N GLN A 17 -1.24 7.42 -10.24
CA GLN A 17 -2.46 8.13 -9.84
C GLN A 17 -3.72 7.34 -10.21
N TYR A 18 -3.76 6.73 -11.39
CA TYR A 18 -4.86 5.88 -11.84
C TYR A 18 -5.06 4.68 -10.91
N PHE A 19 -3.98 3.98 -10.54
CA PHE A 19 -4.05 2.83 -9.63
C PHE A 19 -4.48 3.23 -8.22
N LEU A 20 -4.02 4.36 -7.73
CA LEU A 20 -4.43 4.87 -6.41
C LEU A 20 -5.90 5.31 -6.39
N ASN A 21 -6.39 5.93 -7.45
CA ASN A 21 -7.82 6.20 -7.59
C ASN A 21 -8.63 4.91 -7.60
N TRP A 22 -8.16 3.87 -8.30
CA TRP A 22 -8.84 2.59 -8.31
C TRP A 22 -8.88 1.97 -6.89
N ILE A 23 -7.78 2.01 -6.15
CA ILE A 23 -7.72 1.53 -4.76
C ILE A 23 -8.71 2.32 -3.89
N LYS A 24 -8.68 3.64 -3.96
CA LYS A 24 -9.59 4.50 -3.21
C LYS A 24 -11.07 4.17 -3.47
N ASP A 25 -11.43 3.95 -4.72
CA ASP A 25 -12.82 3.79 -5.13
C ASP A 25 -13.34 2.34 -4.98
N ASN A 26 -12.45 1.36 -4.88
CA ASN A 26 -12.85 -0.05 -4.92
C ASN A 26 -12.39 -0.88 -3.73
N MET A 27 -11.45 -0.43 -2.92
CA MET A 27 -10.92 -1.22 -1.80
C MET A 27 -11.34 -0.66 -0.46
N GLU A 28 -11.57 -1.57 0.47
CA GLU A 28 -11.85 -1.26 1.87
C GLU A 28 -10.72 -1.81 2.76
N TYR A 29 -10.38 -1.07 3.80
CA TYR A 29 -9.45 -1.54 4.83
C TYR A 29 -10.16 -2.46 5.80
N ASP A 30 -9.60 -3.65 6.05
CA ASP A 30 -10.19 -4.61 6.98
C ASP A 30 -9.74 -4.38 8.42
N TYR A 31 -10.47 -3.57 9.14
CA TYR A 31 -10.22 -3.31 10.56
C TYR A 31 -10.44 -4.53 11.44
N SER A 32 -11.25 -5.51 11.01
CA SER A 32 -11.52 -6.71 11.82
C SER A 32 -10.28 -7.60 11.98
N VAL A 33 -9.43 -7.65 10.96
CA VAL A 33 -8.15 -8.36 11.02
C VAL A 33 -7.17 -7.63 11.94
N TYR A 34 -7.15 -6.30 11.87
CA TYR A 34 -6.27 -5.48 12.69
C TYR A 34 -6.62 -5.52 14.18
N GLU A 35 -7.92 -5.47 14.52
CA GLU A 35 -8.40 -5.49 15.90
C GLU A 35 -8.26 -6.86 16.59
N SER A 36 -8.14 -7.93 15.82
CA SER A 36 -8.05 -9.29 16.36
C SER A 36 -6.72 -9.66 17.02
N SER A 37 -5.86 -8.66 17.27
CA SER A 37 -4.64 -8.65 18.08
C SER A 37 -3.34 -9.10 17.42
N ILE A 38 -2.26 -8.48 17.85
CA ILE A 38 -0.92 -8.56 17.27
C ILE A 38 -0.28 -9.94 17.43
N GLU A 39 -0.56 -10.69 18.49
CA GLU A 39 0.03 -12.04 18.69
C GLU A 39 -0.64 -13.17 17.89
N PRO A 40 -1.94 -13.26 17.75
CA PRO A 40 -2.58 -14.24 16.88
C PRO A 40 -2.42 -13.96 15.37
N TYR A 41 -1.91 -12.79 14.98
CA TYR A 41 -1.74 -12.43 13.58
C TYR A 41 -0.79 -13.40 12.85
N TYR A 42 0.33 -13.75 13.45
CA TYR A 42 1.28 -14.70 12.86
C TYR A 42 0.74 -16.14 12.83
N ASP A 43 -0.01 -16.53 13.84
CA ASP A 43 -0.65 -17.86 13.85
C ASP A 43 -1.83 -17.92 12.88
N LYS A 44 -2.58 -16.83 12.72
CA LYS A 44 -3.71 -16.73 11.77
C LYS A 44 -3.30 -16.47 10.33
N LEU A 45 -2.05 -16.09 10.05
CA LEU A 45 -1.54 -15.99 8.68
C LEU A 45 -1.72 -17.31 7.89
N TYR A 46 -1.85 -18.41 8.57
CA TYR A 46 -2.10 -19.73 8.01
C TYR A 46 -3.59 -20.10 7.94
N GLU A 47 -4.46 -19.30 8.52
CA GLU A 47 -5.92 -19.47 8.34
C GLU A 47 -6.36 -18.74 7.07
N ASN A 48 -7.23 -19.39 6.27
CA ASN A 48 -7.58 -18.95 4.92
C ASN A 48 -8.11 -17.50 4.82
N GLU A 49 -8.78 -16.99 5.84
CA GLU A 49 -9.37 -15.65 5.84
C GLU A 49 -8.31 -14.55 5.94
N VAL A 50 -7.36 -14.70 6.86
CA VAL A 50 -6.27 -13.72 7.02
C VAL A 50 -5.32 -13.74 5.82
N TYR A 51 -5.08 -14.92 5.24
CA TYR A 51 -4.27 -15.03 4.02
C TYR A 51 -4.89 -14.26 2.85
N ALA A 52 -6.20 -14.21 2.73
CA ALA A 52 -6.88 -13.42 1.71
C ALA A 52 -6.57 -11.92 1.84
N ASP A 53 -6.57 -11.38 3.06
CA ASP A 53 -6.35 -9.96 3.32
C ASP A 53 -4.89 -9.49 3.16
N VAL A 54 -3.93 -10.40 3.18
CA VAL A 54 -2.50 -10.10 2.96
C VAL A 54 -2.01 -10.50 1.57
N SER A 55 -2.76 -11.32 0.84
CA SER A 55 -2.40 -11.74 -0.50
C SER A 55 -2.98 -10.79 -1.56
N ASN A 56 -2.23 -10.54 -2.62
CA ASN A 56 -2.71 -9.74 -3.74
C ASN A 56 -3.98 -10.32 -4.39
N LYS A 57 -4.06 -11.64 -4.50
CA LYS A 57 -5.20 -12.32 -5.11
C LYS A 57 -6.46 -12.21 -4.24
N GLY A 58 -6.33 -12.45 -2.95
CA GLY A 58 -7.45 -12.32 -2.01
C GLY A 58 -7.95 -10.89 -1.95
N CYS A 59 -7.07 -9.93 -1.71
CA CYS A 59 -7.43 -8.52 -1.64
C CYS A 59 -8.13 -8.00 -2.92
N ILE A 60 -7.65 -8.38 -4.11
CA ILE A 60 -8.28 -7.95 -5.38
C ILE A 60 -9.67 -8.59 -5.56
N LEU A 61 -9.83 -9.85 -5.19
CA LEU A 61 -11.11 -10.56 -5.35
C LEU A 61 -12.16 -10.04 -4.37
N ASP A 62 -11.76 -9.88 -3.11
CA ASP A 62 -12.66 -9.48 -2.03
C ASP A 62 -12.79 -7.96 -1.91
N LYS A 63 -11.92 -7.21 -2.60
CA LYS A 63 -11.83 -5.74 -2.54
C LYS A 63 -11.64 -5.22 -1.12
N ARG A 64 -10.90 -5.98 -0.32
CA ARG A 64 -10.65 -5.72 1.08
C ARG A 64 -9.27 -6.22 1.45
N GLY A 65 -8.59 -5.54 2.37
CA GLY A 65 -7.28 -5.96 2.84
C GLY A 65 -6.70 -5.07 3.93
N ILE A 66 -5.54 -5.45 4.39
CA ILE A 66 -4.72 -4.67 5.32
C ILE A 66 -3.50 -4.09 4.60
N CYS A 67 -2.67 -3.33 5.32
CA CYS A 67 -1.55 -2.58 4.73
C CYS A 67 -0.63 -3.43 3.83
N GLY A 68 -0.29 -4.65 4.24
CA GLY A 68 0.54 -5.56 3.44
C GLY A 68 -0.10 -5.93 2.10
N GLY A 69 -1.36 -6.39 2.13
CA GLY A 69 -2.10 -6.78 0.93
C GLY A 69 -2.33 -5.61 -0.04
N ILE A 70 -2.73 -4.45 0.47
CA ILE A 70 -2.96 -3.24 -0.33
C ILE A 70 -1.64 -2.74 -0.97
N SER A 71 -0.54 -2.80 -0.22
CA SER A 71 0.79 -2.44 -0.73
C SER A 71 1.27 -3.38 -1.84
N ILE A 72 1.04 -4.68 -1.69
CA ILE A 72 1.35 -5.67 -2.73
C ILE A 72 0.54 -5.41 -4.00
N ILE A 73 -0.75 -5.08 -3.89
CA ILE A 73 -1.60 -4.77 -5.04
C ILE A 73 -1.04 -3.57 -5.82
N LEU A 74 -0.74 -2.46 -5.15
CA LEU A 74 -0.18 -1.30 -5.82
C LEU A 74 1.15 -1.64 -6.50
N SER A 75 2.04 -2.35 -5.80
CA SER A 75 3.34 -2.76 -6.34
C SER A 75 3.19 -3.61 -7.59
N GLU A 76 2.29 -4.60 -7.59
CA GLU A 76 2.06 -5.45 -8.76
C GLU A 76 1.44 -4.70 -9.94
N LEU A 77 0.49 -3.82 -9.69
CA LEU A 77 -0.10 -3.01 -10.76
C LEU A 77 0.96 -2.13 -11.43
N CYS A 78 1.81 -1.48 -10.64
CA CYS A 78 2.93 -0.68 -11.12
C CYS A 78 3.92 -1.51 -11.94
N ASN A 79 4.38 -2.65 -11.41
CA ASN A 79 5.34 -3.53 -12.09
C ASN A 79 4.80 -4.05 -13.43
N ARG A 80 3.51 -4.31 -13.53
CA ARG A 80 2.86 -4.79 -14.78
C ARG A 80 2.83 -3.75 -15.90
N VAL A 81 3.01 -2.49 -15.57
CA VAL A 81 3.10 -1.39 -16.57
C VAL A 81 4.52 -0.83 -16.68
N GLY A 82 5.51 -1.52 -16.12
CA GLY A 82 6.92 -1.17 -16.25
C GLY A 82 7.46 -0.19 -15.19
N ILE A 83 6.69 0.12 -14.16
CA ILE A 83 7.13 0.95 -13.04
C ILE A 83 7.65 0.04 -11.93
N THR A 84 8.94 0.11 -11.61
CA THR A 84 9.51 -0.66 -10.52
C THR A 84 8.91 -0.24 -9.19
N ALA A 85 8.27 -1.16 -8.49
CA ALA A 85 7.64 -0.92 -7.20
C ALA A 85 7.71 -2.18 -6.32
N TYR A 86 7.86 -1.99 -5.02
CA TYR A 86 7.89 -3.08 -4.04
C TYR A 86 7.39 -2.61 -2.68
N PRO A 87 6.75 -3.48 -1.89
CA PRO A 87 6.36 -3.14 -0.54
C PRO A 87 7.58 -2.97 0.35
N VAL A 88 7.51 -1.99 1.24
CA VAL A 88 8.50 -1.74 2.29
C VAL A 88 7.81 -1.75 3.64
N PHE A 89 8.57 -2.06 4.69
CA PHE A 89 8.06 -2.21 6.03
C PHE A 89 8.84 -1.33 7.01
N GLY A 90 8.14 -0.93 8.05
CA GLY A 90 8.70 -0.11 9.11
C GLY A 90 7.64 0.18 10.15
N THR A 91 7.72 1.36 10.75
CA THR A 91 6.75 1.82 11.74
C THR A 91 6.16 3.16 11.33
N ILE A 92 4.90 3.37 11.71
CA ILE A 92 4.29 4.68 11.72
C ILE A 92 4.03 5.12 13.15
N LYS A 93 4.23 6.40 13.41
CA LYS A 93 3.80 7.06 14.65
C LYS A 93 2.57 7.88 14.36
N SER A 94 1.47 7.54 15.03
CA SER A 94 0.20 8.25 14.95
C SER A 94 -0.33 8.43 16.36
N ASP A 95 -0.73 9.65 16.73
CA ASP A 95 -1.23 9.98 18.05
C ASP A 95 -0.37 9.47 19.22
N GLY A 96 0.96 9.53 19.05
CA GLY A 96 1.92 9.06 20.05
C GLY A 96 2.13 7.54 20.10
N THR A 97 1.37 6.77 19.33
CA THR A 97 1.48 5.30 19.24
C THR A 97 2.34 4.89 18.07
N LEU A 98 3.28 3.96 18.30
CA LEU A 98 4.07 3.31 17.25
C LEU A 98 3.36 2.05 16.78
N ILE A 99 3.16 1.93 15.46
CA ILE A 99 2.45 0.83 14.84
C ILE A 99 3.31 0.26 13.70
N PRO A 100 3.55 -1.06 13.65
CA PRO A 100 4.14 -1.70 12.48
C PRO A 100 3.27 -1.43 11.25
N HIS A 101 3.90 -1.10 10.12
CA HIS A 101 3.18 -0.73 8.90
C HIS A 101 3.97 -1.12 7.66
N GLY A 102 3.23 -1.34 6.56
CA GLY A 102 3.78 -1.55 5.24
C GLY A 102 3.26 -0.50 4.26
N TRP A 103 4.12 -0.03 3.39
CA TRP A 103 3.77 0.88 2.30
C TRP A 103 4.58 0.54 1.05
N VAL A 104 4.71 1.42 0.08
CA VAL A 104 5.34 1.09 -1.21
C VAL A 104 6.47 2.07 -1.53
N ALA A 105 7.63 1.52 -1.89
CA ALA A 105 8.67 2.25 -2.58
C ALA A 105 8.54 2.01 -4.09
N MET A 106 8.73 3.04 -4.89
CA MET A 106 8.68 2.94 -6.35
C MET A 106 9.65 3.89 -7.02
N ARG A 107 10.03 3.51 -8.24
CA ARG A 107 10.86 4.35 -9.09
C ARG A 107 10.02 4.92 -10.22
N VAL A 108 9.86 6.23 -10.22
CA VAL A 108 9.07 6.97 -11.20
C VAL A 108 9.93 8.09 -11.78
N ASP A 109 10.00 8.19 -13.10
CA ASP A 109 10.83 9.19 -13.81
C ASP A 109 12.27 9.24 -13.25
N ASP A 110 12.88 8.07 -13.03
CA ASP A 110 14.24 7.90 -12.49
C ASP A 110 14.48 8.37 -11.03
N SER A 111 13.44 8.70 -10.31
CA SER A 111 13.49 9.05 -8.89
C SER A 111 12.77 8.04 -8.03
N THR A 112 13.27 7.82 -6.81
CA THR A 112 12.61 6.95 -5.83
C THR A 112 11.57 7.74 -5.02
N TYR A 113 10.39 7.17 -4.90
CA TYR A 113 9.28 7.74 -4.16
C TYR A 113 8.69 6.70 -3.21
N TYR A 114 8.04 7.18 -2.15
CA TYR A 114 7.33 6.36 -1.19
C TYR A 114 5.86 6.75 -1.16
N ILE A 115 4.97 5.78 -1.20
CA ILE A 115 3.52 5.98 -1.21
C ILE A 115 2.86 5.01 -0.24
N ASP A 116 1.93 5.50 0.55
CA ASP A 116 1.09 4.67 1.41
C ASP A 116 -0.32 4.51 0.80
N PRO A 117 -0.58 3.42 0.06
CA PRO A 117 -1.89 3.18 -0.53
C PRO A 117 -2.96 2.88 0.53
N THR A 118 -2.56 2.40 1.71
CA THR A 118 -3.47 2.17 2.83
C THR A 118 -4.04 3.47 3.36
N TYR A 119 -3.23 4.53 3.46
CA TYR A 119 -3.69 5.85 3.84
C TYR A 119 -4.76 6.38 2.87
N VAL A 120 -4.55 6.19 1.57
CA VAL A 120 -5.51 6.54 0.52
C VAL A 120 -6.81 5.75 0.70
N CYS A 121 -6.73 4.44 0.96
CA CYS A 121 -7.88 3.57 1.19
C CYS A 121 -8.67 3.99 2.44
N GLN A 122 -7.99 4.33 3.52
CA GLN A 122 -8.61 4.68 4.80
C GLN A 122 -9.23 6.07 4.83
N THR A 123 -8.62 7.05 4.17
CA THR A 123 -8.99 8.46 4.26
C THR A 123 -9.64 9.01 2.99
N GLY A 124 -9.41 8.39 1.84
CA GLY A 124 -9.78 8.92 0.53
C GLY A 124 -8.95 10.12 0.10
N GLU A 125 -7.98 10.55 0.90
CA GLU A 125 -7.14 11.71 0.62
C GLU A 125 -6.00 11.37 -0.33
N MET A 126 -5.97 12.06 -1.47
CA MET A 126 -4.99 11.86 -2.53
C MET A 126 -3.84 12.89 -2.50
N ASP A 127 -4.01 14.01 -1.79
CA ASP A 127 -3.02 15.11 -1.74
C ASP A 127 -1.69 14.70 -1.07
N ASN A 128 -1.70 13.59 -0.35
CA ASN A 128 -0.52 13.04 0.31
C ASN A 128 0.36 12.19 -0.60
N LEU A 129 0.01 12.09 -1.88
CA LEU A 129 0.85 11.53 -2.93
C LEU A 129 1.99 12.48 -3.33
N LYS A 130 2.42 13.34 -2.44
CA LYS A 130 3.69 14.03 -2.57
C LYS A 130 4.76 12.97 -2.47
N MET A 131 5.06 12.44 -3.64
CA MET A 131 6.20 11.59 -3.87
C MET A 131 7.40 12.28 -3.28
N LYS A 132 7.90 11.80 -2.15
CA LYS A 132 9.11 12.31 -1.51
C LYS A 132 10.17 11.24 -1.57
N ASN A 133 11.41 11.64 -1.77
CA ASN A 133 12.55 10.74 -1.73
C ASN A 133 12.73 10.08 -0.36
N GLU A 134 12.19 10.72 0.66
CA GLU A 134 12.10 10.19 2.03
C GLU A 134 10.70 10.46 2.55
N MET A 135 10.07 9.45 3.09
CA MET A 135 8.76 9.61 3.69
C MET A 135 8.93 10.06 5.14
N GLU A 136 8.73 11.35 5.38
CA GLU A 136 8.83 11.93 6.70
C GLU A 136 7.48 11.96 7.41
N ARG A 137 6.46 12.44 6.72
CA ARG A 137 5.12 12.62 7.30
C ARG A 137 4.03 12.70 6.24
N ILE A 138 2.92 12.00 6.47
CA ILE A 138 1.67 12.15 5.74
C ILE A 138 0.56 12.41 6.76
N GLY A 139 -0.09 13.57 6.68
CA GLY A 139 -1.11 13.96 7.64
C GLY A 139 -0.55 13.94 9.08
N ASP A 140 -1.15 13.14 9.95
CA ASP A 140 -0.74 12.91 11.33
C ASP A 140 0.26 11.76 11.51
N ARG A 141 0.59 11.05 10.43
CA ARG A 141 1.47 9.88 10.44
C ARG A 141 2.92 10.25 10.17
N GLN A 142 3.82 9.78 11.00
CA GLN A 142 5.26 9.86 10.79
C GLN A 142 5.80 8.47 10.47
N TYR A 143 6.48 8.33 9.33
CA TYR A 143 6.97 7.06 8.79
C TYR A 143 8.45 6.89 9.10
N GLN A 144 8.83 5.67 9.46
CA GLN A 144 10.22 5.27 9.66
C GLN A 144 10.44 3.89 9.04
N LEU A 145 11.30 3.83 8.01
CA LEU A 145 11.74 2.56 7.41
C LEU A 145 12.58 1.77 8.40
N GLU A 146 12.43 0.45 8.40
CA GLU A 146 13.38 -0.44 9.06
C GLU A 146 14.60 -0.64 8.17
N ASP A 147 15.79 -0.41 8.72
CA ASP A 147 17.09 -0.51 8.01
C ASP A 147 17.45 -1.97 7.60
N SER A 148 16.66 -2.95 8.02
CA SER A 148 16.94 -4.37 7.80
C SER A 148 16.55 -4.90 6.42
N PHE A 149 15.94 -4.11 5.56
CA PHE A 149 15.55 -4.49 4.22
C PHE A 149 16.33 -3.71 3.16
N GLU A 150 17.61 -4.01 3.05
CA GLU A 150 18.35 -3.70 1.82
C GLU A 150 17.94 -4.73 0.75
N TYR A 151 17.26 -4.24 -0.26
CA TYR A 151 16.99 -5.00 -1.47
C TYR A 151 18.04 -4.69 -2.53
#